data_85dff461e78613a152131c183154f69c
#
_entry.id   85dff461e78613a152131c183154f69c
#
_cell.length_a   1.000
_cell.length_b   1.000
_cell.length_c   1.000
_cell.angle_alpha   90.00
_cell.angle_beta   90.00
_cell.angle_gamma   90.00
#
_symmetry.space_group_name_H-M   'P 1'
#
loop_
_entity.id
_entity.type
_entity.pdbx_description
1 polymer ?
#
loop_
_entity_poly.entity_id
_entity_poly.type
_entity_poly.pdbx_seq_one_letter_code
_entity_poly.pdbx_strand_id
1 'polypeptide(L)'
;MKKFIELLSEPILATLEQKEKEIWDVEGRLKNANQPFKFDIRPLKQVNNKAEKIGYFKSKSDKMVFETINQWIIFDTEELNEYVKSTDKRDFNIDELLNNLSWNLILDKVE
;
A
#
# COMPACT_ATOMS: atom_id res chain seq x y z
N MET A 1 -9.96 -8.63 -14.78
CA MET A 1 -8.87 -7.84 -14.18
C MET A 1 -8.34 -8.56 -12.94
N LYS A 2 -7.03 -8.72 -12.83
CA LYS A 2 -6.44 -9.39 -11.68
C LYS A 2 -6.57 -8.55 -10.41
N LYS A 3 -6.86 -9.23 -9.31
CA LYS A 3 -6.81 -8.61 -8.00
C LYS A 3 -5.38 -8.71 -7.46
N PHE A 4 -5.01 -7.80 -6.56
CA PHE A 4 -3.67 -7.81 -5.97
C PHE A 4 -3.29 -9.17 -5.37
N ILE A 5 -4.23 -9.81 -4.68
CA ILE A 5 -4.02 -11.11 -4.05
C ILE A 5 -3.53 -12.17 -5.04
N GLU A 6 -3.91 -12.06 -6.31
CA GLU A 6 -3.52 -13.01 -7.36
C GLU A 6 -2.05 -12.88 -7.74
N LEU A 7 -1.40 -11.80 -7.36
CA LEU A 7 0.03 -11.59 -7.59
C LEU A 7 0.90 -12.21 -6.51
N LEU A 8 0.28 -12.67 -5.42
CA LEU A 8 1.00 -13.19 -4.26
C LEU A 8 1.11 -14.70 -4.32
N SER A 9 2.25 -15.22 -3.87
CA SER A 9 2.43 -16.65 -3.62
C SER A 9 1.96 -16.96 -2.22
N GLU A 10 1.17 -18.03 -2.09
CA GLU A 10 0.66 -18.52 -0.81
C GLU A 10 -0.08 -17.43 0.00
N PRO A 11 -1.07 -16.74 -0.60
CA PRO A 11 -1.74 -15.65 0.09
C PRO A 11 -2.60 -16.15 1.25
N ILE A 12 -2.54 -15.42 2.36
CA ILE A 12 -3.34 -15.70 3.56
C ILE A 12 -4.15 -14.44 3.87
N LEU A 13 -5.48 -14.54 3.79
CA LEU A 13 -6.35 -13.41 4.09
C LEU A 13 -6.36 -13.14 5.59
N ALA A 14 -6.36 -11.85 5.95
CA ALA A 14 -6.51 -11.45 7.34
C ALA A 14 -7.88 -11.86 7.87
N THR A 15 -7.93 -12.27 9.13
CA THR A 15 -9.21 -12.52 9.82
C THR A 15 -9.89 -11.16 10.09
N LEU A 16 -11.17 -11.20 10.43
CA LEU A 16 -11.87 -9.96 10.80
C LEU A 16 -11.19 -9.26 11.97
N GLU A 17 -10.75 -10.03 12.96
CA GLU A 17 -10.04 -9.48 14.11
C GLU A 17 -8.73 -8.81 13.70
N GLN A 18 -7.96 -9.44 12.82
CA GLN A 18 -6.70 -8.86 12.32
C GLN A 18 -6.95 -7.59 11.51
N LYS A 19 -8.01 -7.58 10.69
CA LYS A 19 -8.36 -6.36 9.95
C LYS A 19 -8.73 -5.20 10.87
N GLU A 20 -9.42 -5.47 11.96
CA GLU A 20 -9.85 -4.44 12.91
C GLU A 20 -8.73 -3.95 13.81
N LYS A 21 -7.90 -4.85 14.31
CA LYS A 21 -6.86 -4.52 15.29
C LYS A 21 -5.52 -4.19 14.67
N GLU A 22 -5.15 -4.88 13.60
CA GLU A 22 -3.84 -4.74 12.98
C GLU A 22 -3.89 -3.98 11.65
N ILE A 23 -5.07 -3.87 11.07
CA ILE A 23 -5.32 -3.09 9.85
C ILE A 23 -4.42 -3.52 8.69
N TRP A 24 -4.58 -4.78 8.27
CA TRP A 24 -4.00 -5.30 7.03
C TRP A 24 -4.99 -6.28 6.39
N ASP A 25 -4.83 -6.56 5.11
CA ASP A 25 -5.79 -7.34 4.33
C ASP A 25 -5.32 -8.74 3.96
N VAL A 26 -4.07 -8.88 3.57
CA VAL A 26 -3.53 -10.15 3.10
C VAL A 26 -2.04 -10.24 3.38
N GLU A 27 -1.58 -11.46 3.68
CA GLU A 27 -0.17 -11.77 3.83
C GLU A 27 0.24 -12.70 2.69
N GLY A 28 1.37 -12.42 2.06
CA GLY A 28 1.86 -13.28 0.99
C GLY A 28 3.18 -12.78 0.44
N ARG A 29 3.76 -13.57 -0.44
CA ARG A 29 5.05 -13.27 -1.06
C ARG A 29 4.85 -12.69 -2.45
N LEU A 30 5.46 -11.55 -2.72
CA LEU A 30 5.55 -11.02 -4.08
C LEU A 30 6.48 -11.92 -4.90
N LYS A 31 6.27 -11.94 -6.20
CA LYS A 31 7.14 -12.68 -7.13
C LYS A 31 8.58 -12.21 -6.94
N ASN A 32 9.50 -13.17 -6.81
CA ASN A 32 10.93 -12.92 -6.58
C ASN A 32 11.28 -12.35 -5.21
N ALA A 33 10.32 -12.28 -4.28
CA ALA A 33 10.60 -11.88 -2.91
C ALA A 33 11.01 -13.10 -2.06
N ASN A 34 11.90 -12.88 -1.09
CA ASN A 34 12.41 -13.95 -0.25
C ASN A 34 11.54 -14.24 0.97
N GLN A 35 10.62 -13.34 1.30
CA GLN A 35 9.79 -13.47 2.49
C GLN A 35 8.39 -12.91 2.25
N PRO A 36 7.39 -13.37 3.00
CA PRO A 36 6.05 -12.82 2.92
C PRO A 36 5.98 -11.47 3.62
N PHE A 37 5.03 -10.64 3.16
CA PHE A 37 4.70 -9.37 3.78
C PHE A 37 3.20 -9.30 4.06
N LYS A 38 2.83 -8.54 5.08
CA LYS A 38 1.44 -8.17 5.33
C LYS A 38 1.15 -6.89 4.58
N PHE A 39 0.09 -6.91 3.76
CA PHE A 39 -0.29 -5.79 2.90
C PHE A 39 -1.60 -5.15 3.36
N ASP A 40 -1.59 -3.83 3.45
CA ASP A 40 -2.79 -3.02 3.63
C ASP A 40 -3.12 -2.41 2.27
N ILE A 41 -4.25 -2.80 1.68
CA ILE A 41 -4.62 -2.41 0.32
C ILE A 41 -5.68 -1.33 0.38
N ARG A 42 -5.39 -0.18 -0.21
CA ARG A 42 -6.28 0.97 -0.20
C ARG A 42 -6.58 1.46 -1.61
N PRO A 43 -7.85 1.56 -2.00
CA PRO A 43 -8.19 2.14 -3.29
C PRO A 43 -7.87 3.62 -3.30
N LEU A 44 -7.22 4.06 -4.36
CA LEU A 44 -6.92 5.47 -4.57
C LEU A 44 -7.91 6.03 -5.57
N LYS A 45 -8.84 6.85 -5.10
CA LYS A 45 -9.81 7.49 -5.97
C LYS A 45 -9.17 8.72 -6.59
N GLN A 46 -8.82 8.62 -7.88
CA GLN A 46 -8.38 9.78 -8.61
C GLN A 46 -9.59 10.59 -9.05
N VAL A 47 -10.01 11.51 -8.21
CA VAL A 47 -11.02 12.48 -8.59
C VAL A 47 -10.30 13.79 -8.89
N ASN A 48 -10.27 14.19 -10.17
CA ASN A 48 -9.75 15.49 -10.61
C ASN A 48 -8.28 15.74 -10.27
N ASN A 49 -7.43 14.72 -10.27
CA ASN A 49 -5.99 14.82 -9.96
C ASN A 49 -5.69 15.42 -8.58
N LYS A 50 -6.66 15.44 -7.68
CA LYS A 50 -6.42 15.93 -6.33
C LYS A 50 -5.77 14.84 -5.50
N ALA A 51 -4.80 15.24 -4.69
CA ALA A 51 -4.19 14.37 -3.71
C ALA A 51 -5.28 13.85 -2.77
N GLU A 52 -5.35 12.53 -2.61
CA GLU A 52 -6.19 11.96 -1.58
C GLU A 52 -5.52 12.23 -0.23
N LYS A 53 -6.34 12.49 0.80
CA LYS A 53 -5.79 12.68 2.15
C LYS A 53 -5.19 11.39 2.64
N ILE A 54 -3.89 11.36 2.70
CA ILE A 54 -3.16 10.27 3.30
C ILE A 54 -2.85 10.71 4.73
N GLY A 55 -3.67 10.23 5.66
CA GLY A 55 -3.51 10.58 7.07
C GLY A 55 -2.53 9.66 7.77
N TYR A 56 -2.48 9.77 9.10
CA TYR A 56 -1.69 8.88 9.92
C TYR A 56 -2.25 7.46 9.85
N PHE A 57 -1.41 6.51 9.48
CA PHE A 57 -1.80 5.12 9.36
C PHE A 57 -1.48 4.35 10.63
N LYS A 58 -2.51 3.79 11.26
CA LYS A 58 -2.32 2.86 12.39
C LYS A 58 -2.16 1.42 11.92
N SER A 59 -1.80 1.26 10.65
CA SER A 59 -1.64 -0.05 10.05
C SER A 59 -0.41 -0.76 10.59
N LYS A 60 -0.56 -2.03 10.95
CA LYS A 60 0.56 -2.90 11.32
C LYS A 60 1.01 -3.76 10.14
N SER A 61 0.64 -3.35 8.93
CA SER A 61 1.13 -3.99 7.72
C SER A 61 2.62 -3.72 7.52
N ASP A 62 3.26 -4.58 6.76
CA ASP A 62 4.65 -4.36 6.33
C ASP A 62 4.69 -3.39 5.14
N LYS A 63 3.68 -3.46 4.28
CA LYS A 63 3.60 -2.68 3.05
C LYS A 63 2.20 -2.10 2.88
N MET A 64 2.15 -0.88 2.36
CA MET A 64 0.90 -0.21 1.97
C MET A 64 0.78 -0.26 0.46
N VAL A 65 -0.38 -0.68 -0.03
CA VAL A 65 -0.66 -0.77 -1.47
C VAL A 65 -1.74 0.25 -1.81
N PHE A 66 -1.40 1.18 -2.70
CA PHE A 66 -2.38 2.12 -3.23
C PHE A 66 -2.81 1.64 -4.61
N GLU A 67 -4.09 1.31 -4.73
CA GLU A 67 -4.64 0.77 -5.96
C GLU A 67 -5.24 1.88 -6.80
N THR A 68 -4.69 2.07 -8.02
CA THR A 68 -5.26 2.98 -9.02
C THR A 68 -6.01 2.16 -10.07
N ILE A 69 -6.57 2.83 -11.07
CA ILE A 69 -7.24 2.14 -12.18
C ILE A 69 -6.26 1.23 -12.93
N ASN A 70 -5.02 1.67 -13.09
CA ASN A 70 -4.03 1.00 -13.93
C ASN A 70 -2.88 0.31 -13.20
N GLN A 71 -2.71 0.57 -11.91
CA GLN A 71 -1.50 0.16 -11.20
C GLN A 71 -1.76 -0.17 -9.74
N TRP A 72 -0.84 -0.95 -9.15
CA TRP A 72 -0.69 -1.06 -7.70
C TRP A 72 0.64 -0.42 -7.34
N ILE A 73 0.60 0.57 -6.44
CA ILE A 73 1.77 1.32 -6.01
C ILE A 73 2.05 0.96 -4.55
N ILE A 74 3.20 0.38 -4.30
CA ILE A 74 3.53 -0.23 -3.00
C ILE A 74 4.62 0.57 -2.32
N PHE A 75 4.40 0.93 -1.05
CA PHE A 75 5.39 1.61 -0.21
C PHE A 75 5.65 0.81 1.05
N ASP A 76 6.81 1.02 1.65
CA ASP A 76 7.11 0.48 2.97
C ASP A 76 6.31 1.26 4.02
N THR A 77 5.54 0.56 4.84
CA THR A 77 4.63 1.20 5.80
C THR A 77 5.38 2.05 6.82
N GLU A 78 6.48 1.55 7.35
CA GLU A 78 7.27 2.28 8.35
C GLU A 78 7.86 3.56 7.75
N GLU A 79 8.47 3.46 6.58
CA GLU A 79 9.04 4.64 5.90
C GLU A 79 7.97 5.67 5.58
N LEU A 80 6.80 5.22 5.10
CA LEU A 80 5.68 6.10 4.81
C LEU A 80 5.23 6.85 6.06
N ASN A 81 5.06 6.14 7.18
CA ASN A 81 4.65 6.76 8.43
C ASN A 81 5.68 7.77 8.94
N GLU A 82 6.96 7.46 8.83
CA GLU A 82 8.01 8.39 9.22
C GLU A 82 7.99 9.65 8.37
N TYR A 83 7.81 9.50 7.07
CA TYR A 83 7.71 10.64 6.16
C TYR A 83 6.51 11.52 6.51
N VAL A 84 5.33 10.92 6.71
CA VAL A 84 4.12 11.66 7.09
C VAL A 84 4.32 12.42 8.38
N LYS A 85 4.95 11.81 9.38
CA LYS A 85 5.23 12.46 10.66
C LYS A 85 6.23 13.61 10.56
N SER A 86 7.14 13.54 9.60
CA SER A 86 8.19 14.56 9.44
C SER A 86 7.70 15.83 8.76
N THR A 87 6.49 15.81 8.21
CA THR A 87 5.94 16.96 7.50
C THR A 87 4.72 17.51 8.24
N ASP A 88 4.43 18.80 8.03
CA ASP A 88 3.22 19.42 8.58
C ASP A 88 2.04 19.32 7.61
N LYS A 89 2.23 18.63 6.51
CA LYS A 89 1.18 18.44 5.50
C LYS A 89 0.16 17.41 5.95
N ARG A 90 -1.07 17.59 5.51
CA ARG A 90 -2.15 16.62 5.73
C ARG A 90 -2.48 15.84 4.47
N ASP A 91 -2.10 16.37 3.30
CA ASP A 91 -2.42 15.79 2.01
C ASP A 91 -1.14 15.49 1.24
N PHE A 92 -1.07 14.29 0.70
CA PHE A 92 0.07 13.83 -0.10
C PHE A 92 -0.47 13.29 -1.41
N ASN A 93 0.26 13.51 -2.50
CA ASN A 93 -0.03 12.84 -3.75
C ASN A 93 0.99 11.73 -4.01
N ILE A 94 0.66 10.83 -4.92
CA ILE A 94 1.51 9.68 -5.21
C ILE A 94 2.88 10.10 -5.74
N ASP A 95 2.93 11.13 -6.59
CA ASP A 95 4.20 11.59 -7.15
C ASP A 95 5.14 12.10 -6.06
N GLU A 96 4.59 12.80 -5.08
CA GLU A 96 5.37 13.27 -3.93
C GLU A 96 5.95 12.08 -3.15
N LEU A 97 5.15 11.07 -2.90
CA LEU A 97 5.60 9.89 -2.18
C LEU A 97 6.65 9.11 -2.97
N LEU A 98 6.46 8.95 -4.28
CA LEU A 98 7.43 8.27 -5.13
C LEU A 98 8.77 9.01 -5.17
N ASN A 99 8.75 10.33 -5.08
CA ASN A 99 9.97 11.13 -5.09
C ASN A 99 10.72 11.14 -3.75
N ASN A 100 10.03 10.90 -2.65
CA ASN A 100 10.60 11.06 -1.31
C ASN A 100 10.82 9.75 -0.56
N LEU A 101 10.09 8.69 -0.89
CA LEU A 101 10.25 7.40 -0.25
C LEU A 101 11.24 6.54 -1.04
N SER A 102 12.22 5.99 -0.35
CA SER A 102 13.28 5.23 -1.00
C SER A 102 12.83 3.85 -1.46
N TRP A 103 11.92 3.20 -0.71
CA TRP A 103 11.39 1.91 -1.10
C TRP A 103 10.02 2.06 -1.74
N ASN A 104 9.92 1.74 -3.01
CA ASN A 104 8.63 1.72 -3.71
C ASN A 104 8.66 0.69 -4.83
N LEU A 105 7.49 0.19 -5.18
CA LEU A 105 7.33 -0.76 -6.26
C LEU A 105 6.02 -0.46 -6.98
N ILE A 106 6.07 -0.36 -8.30
CA ILE A 106 4.90 -0.12 -9.12
C ILE A 106 4.64 -1.35 -9.98
N LEU A 107 3.45 -1.90 -9.87
CA LEU A 107 3.02 -3.04 -10.66
C LEU A 107 1.86 -2.63 -11.55
N ASP A 108 2.01 -2.81 -12.86
CA ASP A 108 0.97 -2.49 -13.81
C ASP A 108 -0.10 -3.57 -13.82
N LYS A 109 -1.36 -3.14 -13.93
CA LYS A 109 -2.48 -4.05 -14.10
C LYS A 109 -2.57 -4.43 -15.58
N VAL A 110 -1.92 -5.52 -15.93
CA VAL A 110 -1.92 -6.06 -17.29
C VAL A 110 -2.88 -7.24 -17.33
N GLU A 111 -3.80 -7.20 -18.27
CA GLU A 111 -4.68 -8.33 -18.54
C GLU A 111 -4.05 -9.30 -19.55
#